data_2c7807aa7acbf9c286290a72d53a0c55
#
_entry.id   2c7807aa7acbf9c286290a72d53a0c55
#
_cell.length_a   1.000
_cell.length_b   1.000
_cell.length_c   1.000
_cell.angle_alpha   90.00
_cell.angle_beta   90.00
_cell.angle_gamma   90.00
#
_symmetry.space_group_name_H-M   'P 1'
#
loop_
_entity.id
_entity.type
_entity.pdbx_description
1 polymer ?
#
loop_
_entity_poly.entity_id
_entity_poly.type
_entity_poly.pdbx_seq_one_letter_code
_entity_poly.pdbx_strand_id
1 'polypeptide(L)'
;DNQSLQLTHNSDNTSWIALYTVQPGDNGSATFRIDYQDLAGNLGTPVDHQSHTSIPGTVYSITMDTKTPSLSQIHMRSDNSDPVFAKFGDNITLSFVSDEPLTMVVVDLGGDMGLNAVDNSSATQWYARTGVDSSTPEDNVSFQIYIEDFAGNSRVETHTSDNSSVQVDTLPPVISEVSISSTNVDQNLGKYGDNVTLSLKLLEPIKNLDPNLISIN
;
A
#
# COMPACT_ATOMS: atom_id res chain seq x y z
N ASP A 1 -7.42 2.16 34.16
CA ASP A 1 -7.84 3.57 34.29
C ASP A 1 -9.32 3.60 34.67
N ASN A 2 -9.64 4.19 35.83
CA ASN A 2 -10.99 4.26 36.34
C ASN A 2 -11.68 5.47 35.70
N GLN A 3 -12.17 5.35 34.48
CA GLN A 3 -13.02 6.39 33.88
C GLN A 3 -14.36 6.37 34.61
N SER A 4 -14.79 7.55 35.05
CA SER A 4 -16.12 7.70 35.63
C SER A 4 -17.18 7.57 34.55
N LEU A 5 -17.98 6.52 34.61
CA LEU A 5 -19.16 6.37 33.76
C LEU A 5 -20.15 7.52 34.04
N GLN A 6 -20.71 8.08 32.99
CA GLN A 6 -21.84 9.00 33.10
C GLN A 6 -23.11 8.18 33.30
N LEU A 7 -23.75 8.34 34.48
CA LEU A 7 -25.01 7.67 34.80
C LEU A 7 -26.16 8.65 34.71
N THR A 8 -27.19 8.24 33.98
CA THR A 8 -28.49 8.96 33.94
C THR A 8 -29.62 8.01 34.28
N HIS A 9 -30.72 8.52 34.78
CA HIS A 9 -31.90 7.72 35.16
C HIS A 9 -33.20 8.47 34.86
N ASN A 10 -34.31 7.74 34.76
CA ASN A 10 -35.65 8.31 34.70
C ASN A 10 -36.14 8.87 36.04
N SER A 11 -37.28 9.56 36.05
CA SER A 11 -37.80 10.24 37.25
C SER A 11 -38.19 9.32 38.42
N ASP A 12 -38.45 8.04 38.14
CA ASP A 12 -38.84 7.06 39.15
C ASP A 12 -37.70 6.10 39.58
N ASN A 13 -36.49 6.34 39.05
CA ASN A 13 -35.28 5.55 39.33
C ASN A 13 -35.38 4.06 38.95
N THR A 14 -36.22 3.72 37.97
CA THR A 14 -36.41 2.33 37.52
C THR A 14 -35.65 2.02 36.24
N SER A 15 -35.17 3.04 35.52
CA SER A 15 -34.38 2.90 34.30
C SER A 15 -33.09 3.71 34.39
N TRP A 16 -31.96 3.08 34.12
CA TRP A 16 -30.63 3.64 34.21
C TRP A 16 -29.84 3.42 32.92
N ILE A 17 -29.07 4.42 32.53
CA ILE A 17 -28.15 4.37 31.40
C ILE A 17 -26.76 4.74 31.90
N ALA A 18 -25.77 3.88 31.60
CA ALA A 18 -24.36 4.17 31.77
C ALA A 18 -23.73 4.41 30.40
N LEU A 19 -23.09 5.55 30.23
CA LEU A 19 -22.36 5.90 29.00
C LEU A 19 -20.87 5.80 29.25
N TYR A 20 -20.20 5.05 28.38
CA TYR A 20 -18.75 4.96 28.26
C TYR A 20 -18.32 5.41 26.88
N THR A 21 -17.35 6.31 26.81
CA THR A 21 -16.73 6.73 25.54
C THR A 21 -15.44 5.97 25.34
N VAL A 22 -15.33 5.20 24.25
CA VAL A 22 -14.12 4.43 23.91
C VAL A 22 -12.91 5.37 23.82
N GLN A 23 -11.82 4.98 24.47
CA GLN A 23 -10.60 5.77 24.54
C GLN A 23 -9.47 5.12 23.73
N PRO A 24 -8.46 5.88 23.29
CA PRO A 24 -7.28 5.31 22.66
C PRO A 24 -6.63 4.23 23.54
N GLY A 25 -6.45 3.03 22.99
CA GLY A 25 -5.92 1.88 23.72
C GLY A 25 -6.97 0.89 24.24
N ASP A 26 -8.26 1.23 24.15
CA ASP A 26 -9.34 0.28 24.46
C ASP A 26 -9.42 -0.75 23.34
N ASN A 27 -9.00 -1.97 23.62
CA ASN A 27 -9.04 -3.07 22.66
C ASN A 27 -9.58 -4.35 23.32
N GLY A 28 -10.43 -5.06 22.58
CA GLY A 28 -11.05 -6.31 23.02
C GLY A 28 -12.48 -6.14 23.48
N SER A 29 -13.04 -7.18 24.10
CA SER A 29 -14.44 -7.20 24.50
C SER A 29 -14.73 -6.22 25.64
N ALA A 30 -15.73 -5.36 25.48
CA ALA A 30 -16.26 -4.54 26.54
C ALA A 30 -16.91 -5.43 27.61
N THR A 31 -16.50 -5.30 28.85
CA THR A 31 -17.06 -6.02 30.01
C THR A 31 -17.75 -5.05 30.96
N PHE A 32 -18.80 -5.50 31.62
CA PHE A 32 -19.47 -4.70 32.61
C PHE A 32 -19.80 -5.55 33.87
N ARG A 33 -19.99 -4.85 35.00
CA ARG A 33 -20.54 -5.37 36.23
C ARG A 33 -21.45 -4.32 36.85
N ILE A 34 -22.61 -4.72 37.31
CA ILE A 34 -23.60 -3.88 38.01
C ILE A 34 -23.83 -4.43 39.41
N ASP A 35 -23.48 -3.64 40.41
CA ASP A 35 -23.84 -3.86 41.80
C ASP A 35 -24.88 -2.80 42.15
N TYR A 36 -25.98 -3.20 42.81
CA TYR A 36 -27.10 -2.32 43.11
C TYR A 36 -27.76 -2.66 44.45
N GLN A 37 -28.49 -1.71 45.02
CA GLN A 37 -29.23 -1.87 46.21
C GLN A 37 -30.58 -1.14 46.12
N ASP A 38 -31.58 -1.61 46.89
CA ASP A 38 -32.86 -0.95 47.03
C ASP A 38 -32.81 0.27 47.97
N LEU A 39 -33.94 0.97 48.12
CA LEU A 39 -34.05 2.14 49.03
C LEU A 39 -33.90 1.80 50.51
N ALA A 40 -34.07 0.53 50.88
CA ALA A 40 -33.88 0.04 52.24
C ALA A 40 -32.45 -0.42 52.52
N GLY A 41 -31.58 -0.45 51.48
CA GLY A 41 -30.19 -0.89 51.58
C GLY A 41 -29.99 -2.39 51.32
N ASN A 42 -31.00 -3.13 50.90
CA ASN A 42 -30.83 -4.53 50.55
C ASN A 42 -30.06 -4.65 49.22
N LEU A 43 -29.03 -5.49 49.21
CA LEU A 43 -28.18 -5.70 48.03
C LEU A 43 -28.88 -6.62 47.04
N GLY A 44 -28.91 -6.21 45.77
CA GLY A 44 -29.29 -7.05 44.65
C GLY A 44 -28.20 -8.05 44.28
N THR A 45 -28.57 -9.12 43.58
CA THR A 45 -27.58 -10.04 43.01
C THR A 45 -26.80 -9.33 41.92
N PRO A 46 -25.44 -9.27 42.00
CA PRO A 46 -24.64 -8.63 40.99
C PRO A 46 -24.90 -9.20 39.57
N VAL A 47 -24.90 -8.33 38.59
CA VAL A 47 -25.07 -8.69 37.18
C VAL A 47 -23.81 -8.32 36.42
N ASP A 48 -23.30 -9.23 35.64
CA ASP A 48 -22.14 -8.99 34.74
C ASP A 48 -22.40 -9.49 33.30
N HIS A 49 -21.47 -9.22 32.41
CA HIS A 49 -21.55 -9.61 31.01
C HIS A 49 -21.65 -11.13 30.79
N GLN A 50 -21.28 -11.98 31.78
CA GLN A 50 -21.34 -13.44 31.67
C GLN A 50 -22.67 -14.01 32.20
N SER A 51 -23.25 -13.37 33.23
CA SER A 51 -24.44 -13.85 33.93
C SER A 51 -25.75 -13.55 33.20
N HIS A 52 -25.73 -12.71 32.15
CA HIS A 52 -26.94 -12.21 31.49
C HIS A 52 -27.10 -12.79 30.06
N THR A 53 -27.52 -14.06 29.98
CA THR A 53 -27.68 -14.78 28.69
C THR A 53 -29.14 -14.92 28.23
N SER A 54 -30.12 -14.26 28.87
CA SER A 54 -31.51 -14.71 28.81
C SER A 54 -32.50 -13.84 28.04
N ILE A 55 -32.09 -12.73 27.40
CA ILE A 55 -33.01 -11.89 26.61
C ILE A 55 -32.70 -12.02 25.13
N PRO A 56 -33.58 -12.70 24.33
CA PRO A 56 -33.39 -12.84 22.89
C PRO A 56 -33.31 -11.47 22.19
N GLY A 57 -32.31 -11.30 21.31
CA GLY A 57 -32.13 -10.09 20.49
C GLY A 57 -31.33 -8.98 21.15
N THR A 58 -30.74 -9.20 22.33
CA THR A 58 -29.86 -8.23 22.99
C THR A 58 -28.39 -8.52 22.67
N VAL A 59 -27.64 -7.48 22.29
CA VAL A 59 -26.19 -7.55 22.13
C VAL A 59 -25.55 -7.48 23.52
N TYR A 60 -24.84 -8.52 23.94
CA TYR A 60 -24.24 -8.62 25.26
C TYR A 60 -22.73 -8.33 25.27
N SER A 61 -22.10 -8.26 24.11
CA SER A 61 -20.71 -7.92 23.99
C SER A 61 -20.47 -6.98 22.82
N ILE A 62 -19.62 -6.00 23.02
CA ILE A 62 -19.11 -5.10 22.00
C ILE A 62 -17.60 -5.30 21.99
N THR A 63 -17.02 -5.51 20.83
CA THR A 63 -15.56 -5.47 20.68
C THR A 63 -15.14 -4.03 20.41
N MET A 64 -14.26 -3.51 21.24
CA MET A 64 -13.61 -2.23 21.04
C MET A 64 -12.32 -2.48 20.27
N ASP A 65 -12.07 -1.67 19.26
CA ASP A 65 -10.85 -1.67 18.48
C ASP A 65 -10.45 -0.23 18.17
N THR A 66 -9.32 0.17 18.69
CA THR A 66 -8.73 1.51 18.48
C THR A 66 -7.35 1.41 17.83
N LYS A 67 -6.96 0.21 17.40
CA LYS A 67 -5.69 -0.04 16.76
C LYS A 67 -5.83 0.19 15.25
N THR A 68 -5.01 1.09 14.71
CA THR A 68 -4.93 1.24 13.26
C THR A 68 -4.26 0.03 12.62
N PRO A 69 -4.78 -0.49 11.49
CA PRO A 69 -4.15 -1.58 10.76
C PRO A 69 -2.74 -1.20 10.28
N SER A 70 -1.84 -2.18 10.18
CA SER A 70 -0.49 -1.98 9.68
C SER A 70 -0.20 -2.80 8.44
N LEU A 71 0.67 -2.26 7.57
CA LEU A 71 1.12 -2.93 6.34
C LEU A 71 2.57 -3.39 6.48
N SER A 72 2.86 -4.51 5.84
CA SER A 72 4.19 -5.10 5.72
C SER A 72 4.40 -5.68 4.32
N GLN A 73 5.65 -6.03 3.99
CA GLN A 73 6.00 -6.62 2.69
C GLN A 73 5.48 -5.79 1.49
N ILE A 74 5.49 -4.46 1.64
CA ILE A 74 5.10 -3.55 0.55
C ILE A 74 6.22 -3.59 -0.48
N HIS A 75 5.90 -4.15 -1.65
CA HIS A 75 6.86 -4.41 -2.72
C HIS A 75 6.29 -3.97 -4.06
N MET A 76 7.10 -3.26 -4.85
CA MET A 76 6.77 -2.80 -6.19
C MET A 76 7.68 -3.45 -7.24
N ARG A 77 7.12 -3.88 -8.35
CA ARG A 77 7.85 -4.44 -9.49
C ARG A 77 7.11 -4.24 -10.81
N SER A 78 7.86 -4.27 -11.89
CA SER A 78 7.36 -4.38 -13.25
C SER A 78 7.40 -5.84 -13.74
N ASP A 79 6.64 -6.17 -14.79
CA ASP A 79 6.77 -7.41 -15.55
C ASP A 79 7.80 -7.30 -16.70
N ASN A 80 8.57 -6.22 -16.78
CA ASN A 80 9.73 -6.09 -17.63
C ASN A 80 10.80 -7.17 -17.31
N SER A 81 11.70 -7.44 -18.26
CA SER A 81 12.85 -8.34 -18.06
C SER A 81 13.79 -7.87 -16.94
N ASP A 82 13.83 -6.57 -16.67
CA ASP A 82 14.44 -5.96 -15.50
C ASP A 82 13.32 -5.31 -14.66
N PRO A 83 12.94 -5.90 -13.52
CA PRO A 83 11.74 -5.50 -12.78
C PRO A 83 11.78 -4.11 -12.15
N VAL A 84 12.94 -3.44 -12.16
CA VAL A 84 13.10 -2.06 -11.68
C VAL A 84 12.82 -1.02 -12.76
N PHE A 85 12.60 -1.45 -14.02
CA PHE A 85 12.21 -0.60 -15.14
C PHE A 85 10.86 -1.03 -15.72
N ALA A 86 10.12 -0.08 -16.28
CA ALA A 86 8.92 -0.35 -17.05
C ALA A 86 8.91 0.52 -18.32
N LYS A 87 8.57 -0.08 -19.44
CA LYS A 87 8.38 0.60 -20.74
C LYS A 87 6.93 0.49 -21.19
N PHE A 88 6.59 1.16 -22.30
CA PHE A 88 5.27 1.08 -22.90
C PHE A 88 4.79 -0.38 -23.07
N GLY A 89 3.59 -0.67 -22.54
CA GLY A 89 2.95 -1.98 -22.58
C GLY A 89 3.31 -2.92 -21.42
N ASP A 90 4.28 -2.58 -20.58
CA ASP A 90 4.57 -3.33 -19.35
C ASP A 90 3.52 -3.04 -18.28
N ASN A 91 3.43 -3.90 -17.25
CA ASN A 91 2.55 -3.70 -16.11
C ASN A 91 3.37 -3.55 -14.84
N ILE A 92 2.92 -2.64 -13.98
CA ILE A 92 3.47 -2.41 -12.66
C ILE A 92 2.55 -3.03 -11.61
N THR A 93 3.10 -3.79 -10.69
CA THR A 93 2.38 -4.45 -9.61
C THR A 93 2.91 -3.96 -8.27
N LEU A 94 2.02 -3.48 -7.41
CA LEU A 94 2.27 -3.18 -6.01
C LEU A 94 1.59 -4.28 -5.17
N SER A 95 2.33 -4.95 -4.30
CA SER A 95 1.82 -6.01 -3.41
C SER A 95 2.15 -5.67 -1.96
N PHE A 96 1.28 -6.07 -1.04
CA PHE A 96 1.46 -5.83 0.40
C PHE A 96 0.64 -6.80 1.25
N VAL A 97 0.97 -6.84 2.55
CA VAL A 97 0.30 -7.67 3.56
C VAL A 97 -0.20 -6.78 4.69
N SER A 98 -1.46 -6.95 5.10
CA SER A 98 -2.02 -6.33 6.30
C SER A 98 -1.94 -7.28 7.49
N ASP A 99 -1.81 -6.73 8.71
CA ASP A 99 -1.77 -7.52 9.96
C ASP A 99 -3.15 -8.02 10.39
N GLU A 100 -4.21 -7.52 9.74
CA GLU A 100 -5.60 -7.88 10.00
C GLU A 100 -6.49 -7.76 8.75
N PRO A 101 -7.71 -8.34 8.77
CA PRO A 101 -8.67 -8.17 7.68
C PRO A 101 -9.13 -6.72 7.56
N LEU A 102 -9.28 -6.24 6.32
CA LEU A 102 -9.64 -4.86 5.99
C LEU A 102 -11.04 -4.79 5.35
N THR A 103 -11.77 -3.69 5.62
CA THR A 103 -13.04 -3.38 4.94
C THR A 103 -12.84 -2.55 3.69
N MET A 104 -11.77 -1.75 3.66
CA MET A 104 -11.46 -0.90 2.51
C MET A 104 -9.96 -0.92 2.21
N VAL A 105 -9.64 -1.08 0.93
CA VAL A 105 -8.29 -0.96 0.39
C VAL A 105 -8.37 -0.21 -0.93
N VAL A 106 -7.78 0.98 -0.99
CA VAL A 106 -7.71 1.82 -2.18
C VAL A 106 -6.26 2.15 -2.48
N VAL A 107 -5.87 2.05 -3.73
CA VAL A 107 -4.49 2.29 -4.17
C VAL A 107 -4.48 3.33 -5.29
N ASP A 108 -3.65 4.35 -5.14
CA ASP A 108 -3.21 5.20 -6.26
C ASP A 108 -1.83 4.69 -6.70
N LEU A 109 -1.63 4.42 -7.98
CA LEU A 109 -0.40 3.79 -8.49
C LEU A 109 -0.07 4.32 -9.89
N GLY A 110 1.11 4.93 -10.05
CA GLY A 110 1.66 5.34 -11.34
C GLY A 110 0.83 6.39 -12.08
N GLY A 111 0.00 7.16 -11.36
CA GLY A 111 -0.92 8.15 -11.94
C GLY A 111 -2.37 7.67 -12.01
N ASP A 112 -2.62 6.37 -11.96
CA ASP A 112 -3.97 5.82 -11.82
C ASP A 112 -4.46 5.96 -10.38
N MET A 113 -5.66 6.52 -10.21
CA MET A 113 -6.24 6.82 -8.90
C MET A 113 -7.41 5.89 -8.58
N GLY A 114 -7.52 5.55 -7.29
CA GLY A 114 -8.68 4.81 -6.78
C GLY A 114 -8.77 3.36 -7.27
N LEU A 115 -7.63 2.72 -7.56
CA LEU A 115 -7.60 1.31 -7.92
C LEU A 115 -8.07 0.46 -6.75
N ASN A 116 -9.04 -0.42 -7.00
CA ASN A 116 -9.40 -1.43 -6.02
C ASN A 116 -8.31 -2.50 -5.96
N ALA A 117 -7.65 -2.61 -4.82
CA ALA A 117 -6.73 -3.71 -4.62
C ALA A 117 -7.47 -5.05 -4.57
N VAL A 118 -6.87 -6.08 -5.15
CA VAL A 118 -7.43 -7.43 -5.19
C VAL A 118 -6.88 -8.23 -4.01
N ASP A 119 -7.80 -8.81 -3.22
CA ASP A 119 -7.45 -9.78 -2.19
C ASP A 119 -6.98 -11.09 -2.83
N ASN A 120 -5.81 -11.58 -2.40
CA ASN A 120 -5.27 -12.87 -2.83
C ASN A 120 -5.77 -14.04 -1.96
N SER A 121 -7.08 -14.09 -1.70
CA SER A 121 -7.80 -15.18 -1.01
C SER A 121 -7.55 -15.33 0.49
N SER A 122 -6.93 -14.36 1.17
CA SER A 122 -6.61 -14.45 2.60
C SER A 122 -7.15 -13.29 3.43
N ALA A 123 -7.83 -12.31 2.82
CA ALA A 123 -8.25 -11.04 3.42
C ALA A 123 -7.12 -10.20 4.05
N THR A 124 -5.86 -10.63 3.87
CA THR A 124 -4.67 -9.95 4.39
C THR A 124 -3.55 -9.81 3.36
N GLN A 125 -3.64 -10.46 2.20
CA GLN A 125 -2.67 -10.33 1.10
C GLN A 125 -3.31 -9.61 -0.07
N TRP A 126 -2.71 -8.50 -0.48
CA TRP A 126 -3.28 -7.57 -1.44
C TRP A 126 -2.33 -7.27 -2.58
N TYR A 127 -2.86 -6.98 -3.75
CA TYR A 127 -2.10 -6.39 -4.84
C TYR A 127 -2.95 -5.41 -5.65
N ALA A 128 -2.29 -4.39 -6.20
CA ALA A 128 -2.84 -3.49 -7.22
C ALA A 128 -1.94 -3.54 -8.45
N ARG A 129 -2.52 -3.30 -9.62
CA ARG A 129 -1.80 -3.35 -10.89
C ARG A 129 -2.25 -2.22 -11.81
N THR A 130 -1.28 -1.60 -12.50
CA THR A 130 -1.52 -0.63 -13.56
C THR A 130 -0.66 -0.95 -14.78
N GLY A 131 -1.11 -0.57 -15.98
CA GLY A 131 -0.36 -0.69 -17.24
C GLY A 131 0.37 0.60 -17.55
N VAL A 132 1.55 0.48 -18.16
CA VAL A 132 2.31 1.62 -18.67
C VAL A 132 1.82 1.98 -20.07
N ASP A 133 1.31 3.19 -20.23
CA ASP A 133 0.85 3.74 -21.50
C ASP A 133 1.45 5.14 -21.78
N SER A 134 0.96 5.82 -22.80
CA SER A 134 1.45 7.16 -23.19
C SER A 134 1.09 8.27 -22.20
N SER A 135 0.22 8.02 -21.22
CA SER A 135 -0.14 8.97 -20.17
C SER A 135 0.64 8.75 -18.87
N THR A 136 1.33 7.61 -18.75
CA THR A 136 2.14 7.28 -17.59
C THR A 136 3.38 8.20 -17.53
N PRO A 137 3.62 8.89 -16.40
CA PRO A 137 4.77 9.79 -16.27
C PRO A 137 6.11 9.06 -16.41
N GLU A 138 7.06 9.70 -17.11
CA GLU A 138 8.45 9.26 -17.24
C GLU A 138 9.23 9.58 -15.96
N ASP A 139 9.13 8.74 -14.94
CA ASP A 139 9.84 8.93 -13.67
C ASP A 139 9.73 7.67 -12.79
N ASN A 140 10.24 7.77 -11.57
CA ASN A 140 9.96 6.79 -10.53
C ASN A 140 8.47 6.76 -10.20
N VAL A 141 7.91 5.56 -10.18
CA VAL A 141 6.49 5.33 -9.90
C VAL A 141 6.18 5.68 -8.45
N SER A 142 5.27 6.62 -8.26
CA SER A 142 4.70 6.93 -6.95
C SER A 142 3.45 6.10 -6.68
N PHE A 143 3.16 5.89 -5.40
CA PHE A 143 1.92 5.25 -4.98
C PHE A 143 1.42 5.79 -3.64
N GLN A 144 0.14 5.56 -3.38
CA GLN A 144 -0.50 5.73 -2.09
C GLN A 144 -1.44 4.56 -1.84
N ILE A 145 -1.36 3.94 -0.66
CA ILE A 145 -2.27 2.91 -0.21
C ILE A 145 -3.08 3.49 0.94
N TYR A 146 -4.41 3.54 0.80
CA TYR A 146 -5.35 3.81 1.88
C TYR A 146 -5.99 2.51 2.33
N ILE A 147 -5.99 2.25 3.63
CA ILE A 147 -6.61 1.09 4.25
C ILE A 147 -7.50 1.49 5.41
N GLU A 148 -8.56 0.69 5.64
CA GLU A 148 -9.48 0.83 6.77
C GLU A 148 -9.89 -0.55 7.27
N ASP A 149 -9.92 -0.74 8.61
CA ASP A 149 -10.38 -1.97 9.27
C ASP A 149 -11.90 -1.99 9.48
N PHE A 150 -12.40 -3.03 10.13
CA PHE A 150 -13.84 -3.19 10.44
C PHE A 150 -14.35 -2.22 11.51
N ALA A 151 -13.49 -1.63 12.31
CA ALA A 151 -13.87 -0.63 13.32
C ALA A 151 -13.85 0.81 12.79
N GLY A 152 -13.31 1.02 11.56
CA GLY A 152 -13.17 2.33 10.93
C GLY A 152 -11.82 3.02 11.24
N ASN A 153 -10.85 2.29 11.83
CA ASN A 153 -9.50 2.83 11.96
C ASN A 153 -8.79 2.78 10.61
N SER A 154 -8.16 3.87 10.20
CA SER A 154 -7.57 4.00 8.87
C SER A 154 -6.11 4.40 8.89
N ARG A 155 -5.40 4.09 7.81
CA ARG A 155 -4.00 4.42 7.58
C ARG A 155 -3.71 4.70 6.12
N VAL A 156 -2.72 5.55 5.88
CA VAL A 156 -2.13 5.81 4.56
C VAL A 156 -0.66 5.38 4.58
N GLU A 157 -0.21 4.72 3.50
CA GLU A 157 1.18 4.34 3.30
C GLU A 157 1.65 4.75 1.89
N THR A 158 2.90 5.24 1.78
CA THR A 158 3.46 5.78 0.52
C THR A 158 4.86 5.26 0.21
N HIS A 159 5.39 4.34 1.03
CA HIS A 159 6.74 3.81 0.89
C HIS A 159 6.73 2.29 0.86
N THR A 160 7.58 1.70 0.02
CA THR A 160 7.83 0.25 0.04
C THR A 160 8.63 -0.13 1.28
N SER A 161 8.42 -1.34 1.80
CA SER A 161 9.11 -1.81 3.01
C SER A 161 10.52 -2.32 2.74
N ASP A 162 10.87 -2.56 1.48
CA ASP A 162 12.14 -3.13 1.01
C ASP A 162 12.92 -2.18 0.08
N ASN A 163 12.51 -0.91 -0.03
CA ASN A 163 13.03 0.10 -0.94
C ASN A 163 12.91 -0.27 -2.43
N SER A 164 12.03 -1.21 -2.79
CA SER A 164 11.75 -1.49 -4.19
C SER A 164 11.10 -0.28 -4.86
N SER A 165 11.44 -0.04 -6.11
CA SER A 165 10.91 1.03 -6.95
C SER A 165 10.90 0.59 -8.40
N VAL A 166 10.06 1.22 -9.20
CA VAL A 166 10.03 1.04 -10.66
C VAL A 166 10.20 2.42 -11.30
N GLN A 167 11.14 2.51 -12.26
CA GLN A 167 11.30 3.66 -13.12
C GLN A 167 10.60 3.40 -14.45
N VAL A 168 9.71 4.30 -14.83
CA VAL A 168 9.09 4.29 -16.17
C VAL A 168 10.04 4.99 -17.16
N ASP A 169 10.27 4.32 -18.29
CA ASP A 169 11.04 4.84 -19.42
C ASP A 169 10.43 4.28 -20.71
N THR A 170 9.64 5.10 -21.39
CA THR A 170 8.96 4.73 -22.63
C THR A 170 9.68 5.28 -23.86
N LEU A 171 10.75 6.06 -23.67
CA LEU A 171 11.47 6.73 -24.74
C LEU A 171 12.60 5.84 -25.28
N PRO A 172 12.75 5.76 -26.62
CA PRO A 172 13.88 5.03 -27.18
C PRO A 172 15.18 5.84 -27.03
N PRO A 173 16.34 5.16 -26.88
CA PRO A 173 17.62 5.82 -26.76
C PRO A 173 17.98 6.61 -28.03
N VAL A 174 18.61 7.77 -27.86
CA VAL A 174 18.96 8.68 -28.94
C VAL A 174 20.49 8.79 -29.05
N ILE A 175 21.00 8.62 -30.29
CA ILE A 175 22.40 8.89 -30.59
C ILE A 175 22.56 10.41 -30.78
N SER A 176 23.41 11.02 -29.96
CA SER A 176 23.71 12.47 -30.00
C SER A 176 24.85 12.82 -30.92
N GLU A 177 25.79 11.90 -31.15
CA GLU A 177 26.97 12.15 -31.94
C GLU A 177 27.44 10.85 -32.61
N VAL A 178 27.80 10.94 -33.89
CA VAL A 178 28.45 9.85 -34.67
C VAL A 178 29.60 10.40 -35.43
N SER A 179 30.74 9.73 -35.37
CA SER A 179 31.91 10.07 -36.19
C SER A 179 32.58 8.82 -36.75
N ILE A 180 33.16 8.93 -37.92
CA ILE A 180 33.99 7.90 -38.54
C ILE A 180 35.32 8.50 -38.91
N SER A 181 36.41 7.80 -38.65
CA SER A 181 37.77 8.24 -39.00
C SER A 181 38.68 7.07 -39.34
N SER A 182 39.79 7.35 -40.00
CA SER A 182 40.79 6.36 -40.36
C SER A 182 42.16 6.71 -39.64
N THR A 183 43.00 5.72 -39.48
CA THR A 183 44.39 5.92 -39.07
C THR A 183 45.33 6.48 -40.15
N ASN A 184 44.76 6.74 -41.33
CA ASN A 184 45.50 7.41 -42.41
C ASN A 184 45.91 8.85 -42.05
N VAL A 185 46.92 9.41 -42.70
CA VAL A 185 47.32 10.83 -42.55
C VAL A 185 46.15 11.76 -42.85
N ASP A 186 45.40 11.48 -43.91
CA ASP A 186 44.06 12.05 -44.17
C ASP A 186 43.00 11.11 -43.60
N GLN A 187 42.41 11.50 -42.50
CA GLN A 187 41.44 10.66 -41.77
C GLN A 187 40.16 10.33 -42.57
N ASN A 188 39.95 11.01 -43.71
CA ASN A 188 38.83 10.74 -44.63
C ASN A 188 39.16 9.65 -45.69
N LEU A 189 40.39 9.18 -45.69
CA LEU A 189 40.88 8.15 -46.62
C LEU A 189 41.34 6.92 -45.85
N GLY A 190 41.19 5.74 -46.42
CA GLY A 190 41.71 4.49 -45.87
C GLY A 190 42.39 3.70 -46.95
N LYS A 191 43.60 3.16 -46.69
CA LYS A 191 44.31 2.20 -47.56
C LYS A 191 44.48 0.87 -46.86
N TYR A 192 44.97 -0.11 -47.56
CA TYR A 192 45.28 -1.41 -47.01
C TYR A 192 46.16 -1.30 -45.74
N GLY A 193 45.68 -1.87 -44.64
CA GLY A 193 46.37 -1.86 -43.34
C GLY A 193 45.96 -0.73 -42.42
N ASP A 194 45.19 0.25 -42.86
CA ASP A 194 44.62 1.27 -41.94
C ASP A 194 43.44 0.71 -41.15
N ASN A 195 43.21 1.24 -39.95
CA ASN A 195 42.02 0.96 -39.16
C ASN A 195 40.98 2.07 -39.35
N VAL A 196 39.73 1.68 -39.50
CA VAL A 196 38.59 2.59 -39.50
C VAL A 196 37.89 2.51 -38.16
N THR A 197 37.69 3.65 -37.52
CA THR A 197 37.04 3.77 -36.22
C THR A 197 35.69 4.45 -36.37
N LEU A 198 34.61 3.78 -35.96
CA LEU A 198 33.29 4.37 -35.80
C LEU A 198 33.10 4.68 -34.30
N SER A 199 32.80 5.93 -33.98
CA SER A 199 32.51 6.39 -32.61
C SER A 199 31.09 6.91 -32.57
N LEU A 200 30.40 6.59 -31.48
CA LEU A 200 29.04 7.07 -31.20
C LEU A 200 28.89 7.51 -29.78
N LYS A 201 28.01 8.49 -29.53
CA LYS A 201 27.64 8.97 -28.20
C LYS A 201 26.13 8.97 -28.11
N LEU A 202 25.60 8.49 -27.00
CA LEU A 202 24.16 8.47 -26.73
C LEU A 202 23.83 9.53 -25.68
N LEU A 203 22.55 9.91 -25.63
CA LEU A 203 22.03 10.81 -24.59
C LEU A 203 21.80 10.09 -23.26
N GLU A 204 21.70 8.75 -23.30
CA GLU A 204 21.45 7.91 -22.13
C GLU A 204 22.26 6.60 -22.20
N PRO A 205 22.46 5.90 -21.08
CA PRO A 205 23.07 4.59 -21.05
C PRO A 205 22.19 3.56 -21.75
N ILE A 206 22.77 2.65 -22.53
CA ILE A 206 22.08 1.51 -23.14
C ILE A 206 22.54 0.20 -22.51
N LYS A 207 21.65 -0.77 -22.45
CA LYS A 207 21.94 -2.10 -21.88
C LYS A 207 22.93 -2.88 -22.75
N ASN A 208 22.80 -2.79 -24.05
CA ASN A 208 23.62 -3.54 -25.00
C ASN A 208 23.68 -2.84 -26.36
N LEU A 209 24.82 -2.97 -27.04
CA LEU A 209 25.00 -2.62 -28.44
C LEU A 209 25.41 -3.91 -29.17
N ASP A 210 24.51 -4.46 -29.99
CA ASP A 210 24.81 -5.68 -30.78
C ASP A 210 25.78 -5.38 -31.89
N PRO A 211 27.03 -5.92 -31.87
CA PRO A 211 28.02 -5.66 -32.92
C PRO A 211 27.58 -6.19 -34.29
N ASN A 212 26.64 -7.15 -34.34
CA ASN A 212 26.13 -7.68 -35.60
C ASN A 212 25.17 -6.70 -36.32
N LEU A 213 24.68 -5.68 -35.62
CA LEU A 213 23.84 -4.61 -36.18
C LEU A 213 24.65 -3.40 -36.64
N ILE A 214 25.99 -3.44 -36.48
CA ILE A 214 26.90 -2.39 -36.94
C ILE A 214 27.63 -2.90 -38.18
N SER A 215 27.59 -2.16 -39.29
CA SER A 215 28.36 -2.46 -40.50
C SER A 215 29.13 -1.22 -40.96
N ILE A 216 30.39 -1.43 -41.34
CA ILE A 216 31.24 -0.44 -42.02
C ILE A 216 31.58 -1.05 -43.37
N ASN A 217 31.03 -0.49 -44.48
CA ASN A 217 31.21 -0.97 -45.84
C ASN A 217 32.09 -0.03 -46.64
#